data_d5034cc00e75db3c41735d7428f11e50
#
_entry.id   d5034cc00e75db3c41735d7428f11e50
#
_cell.length_a   1.000
_cell.length_b   1.000
_cell.length_c   1.000
_cell.angle_alpha   90.00
_cell.angle_beta   90.00
_cell.angle_gamma   90.00
#
_symmetry.space_group_name_H-M   'P 1'
#
loop_
_entity.id
_entity.type
_entity.pdbx_description
1 polymer ?
#
loop_
_entity_poly.entity_id
_entity_poly.type
_entity_poly.pdbx_seq_one_letter_code
_entity_poly.pdbx_strand_id
1 'polypeptide(L)'
;KEVLINLLKFVAGAVGIVWGADLLVDNGSALAAMVGIPERVIGVTIIAVGTSLPELITTITAIAKKQSSLSVGNILGANIIDLTLILPLSSFVSGKALPIAEASAKLDLPACLAVGCIAVIPAMIFSKFKKWQGILLLAVYAGYLVLTLGA
;
A
#
# COMPACT_ATOMS: atom_id res chain seq x y z
N LYS A 1 34.10 -11.29 1.30
CA LYS A 1 33.22 -12.26 1.99
C LYS A 1 32.01 -11.56 2.62
N GLU A 2 32.17 -10.46 3.36
CA GLU A 2 31.06 -9.71 4.00
C GLU A 2 30.03 -9.17 3.00
N VAL A 3 30.48 -8.62 1.87
CA VAL A 3 29.59 -8.10 0.82
C VAL A 3 28.70 -9.22 0.27
N LEU A 4 29.28 -10.40 0.02
CA LEU A 4 28.53 -11.54 -0.50
C LEU A 4 27.49 -12.05 0.53
N ILE A 5 27.87 -12.11 1.81
CA ILE A 5 26.96 -12.50 2.89
C ILE A 5 25.80 -11.49 3.02
N ASN A 6 26.10 -10.19 2.95
CA ASN A 6 25.08 -9.16 3.04
C ASN A 6 24.15 -9.18 1.82
N LEU A 7 24.68 -9.43 0.62
CA LEU A 7 23.89 -9.62 -0.59
C LEU A 7 22.96 -10.84 -0.48
N LEU A 8 23.47 -11.97 0.00
CA LEU A 8 22.66 -13.17 0.22
C LEU A 8 21.56 -12.94 1.25
N LYS A 9 21.85 -12.27 2.36
CA LYS A 9 20.84 -11.89 3.37
C LYS A 9 19.79 -10.97 2.79
N PHE A 10 20.19 -9.97 1.96
CA PHE A 10 19.28 -9.06 1.31
C PHE A 10 18.33 -9.81 0.37
N VAL A 11 18.89 -10.65 -0.52
CA VAL A 11 18.09 -11.42 -1.48
C VAL A 11 17.14 -12.38 -0.74
N ALA A 12 17.63 -13.12 0.24
CA ALA A 12 16.80 -14.03 1.03
C ALA A 12 15.67 -13.29 1.77
N GLY A 13 15.97 -12.13 2.36
CA GLY A 13 14.97 -11.29 3.02
C GLY A 13 13.94 -10.74 2.04
N ALA A 14 14.36 -10.22 0.89
CA ALA A 14 13.45 -9.71 -0.14
C ALA A 14 12.53 -10.81 -0.68
N VAL A 15 13.09 -11.96 -1.04
CA VAL A 15 12.30 -13.14 -1.48
C VAL A 15 11.31 -13.58 -0.39
N GLY A 16 11.76 -13.65 0.87
CA GLY A 16 10.90 -14.05 1.98
C GLY A 16 9.72 -13.10 2.21
N ILE A 17 9.95 -11.79 2.10
CA ILE A 17 8.89 -10.78 2.26
C ILE A 17 7.88 -10.88 1.11
N VAL A 18 8.35 -10.93 -0.14
CA VAL A 18 7.47 -11.03 -1.33
C VAL A 18 6.67 -12.33 -1.27
N TRP A 19 7.32 -13.46 -1.07
CA TRP A 19 6.63 -14.75 -0.99
C TRP A 19 5.64 -14.82 0.17
N GLY A 20 5.97 -14.25 1.33
CA GLY A 20 5.05 -14.15 2.47
C GLY A 20 3.83 -13.27 2.16
N ALA A 21 4.02 -12.16 1.43
CA ALA A 21 2.93 -11.31 0.98
C ALA A 21 2.00 -12.04 -0.01
N ASP A 22 2.58 -12.75 -1.00
CA ASP A 22 1.81 -13.55 -1.97
C ASP A 22 0.98 -14.64 -1.26
N LEU A 23 1.59 -15.38 -0.34
CA LEU A 23 0.88 -16.40 0.44
C LEU A 23 -0.28 -15.81 1.25
N LEU A 24 -0.10 -14.62 1.84
CA LEU A 24 -1.17 -13.95 2.58
C LEU A 24 -2.31 -13.53 1.64
N VAL A 25 -1.97 -12.94 0.50
CA VAL A 25 -2.96 -12.47 -0.48
C VAL A 25 -3.75 -13.64 -1.03
N ASP A 26 -3.08 -14.69 -1.51
CA ASP A 26 -3.74 -15.83 -2.14
C ASP A 26 -4.64 -16.59 -1.16
N ASN A 27 -4.06 -17.01 -0.03
CA ASN A 27 -4.83 -17.80 0.93
C ASN A 27 -5.86 -16.96 1.71
N GLY A 28 -5.52 -15.72 2.06
CA GLY A 28 -6.43 -14.82 2.75
C GLY A 28 -7.62 -14.46 1.87
N SER A 29 -7.40 -14.18 0.59
CA SER A 29 -8.46 -13.88 -0.36
C SER A 29 -9.35 -15.10 -0.63
N ALA A 30 -8.75 -16.29 -0.77
CA ALA A 30 -9.51 -17.53 -0.94
C ALA A 30 -10.41 -17.82 0.28
N LEU A 31 -9.88 -17.70 1.50
CA LEU A 31 -10.66 -17.88 2.73
C LEU A 31 -11.79 -16.85 2.85
N ALA A 32 -11.51 -15.58 2.56
CA ALA A 32 -12.52 -14.52 2.60
C ALA A 32 -13.65 -14.76 1.58
N ALA A 33 -13.31 -15.20 0.38
CA ALA A 33 -14.29 -15.57 -0.64
C ALA A 33 -15.15 -16.76 -0.23
N MET A 34 -14.55 -17.78 0.42
CA MET A 34 -15.29 -18.95 0.93
C MET A 34 -16.33 -18.60 2.00
N VAL A 35 -16.10 -17.55 2.80
CA VAL A 35 -17.08 -17.06 3.79
C VAL A 35 -17.99 -15.97 3.23
N GLY A 36 -17.97 -15.73 1.92
CA GLY A 36 -18.90 -14.85 1.23
C GLY A 36 -18.57 -13.36 1.31
N ILE A 37 -17.33 -13.00 1.62
CA ILE A 37 -16.90 -11.59 1.59
C ILE A 37 -16.85 -11.11 0.14
N PRO A 38 -17.47 -9.95 -0.19
CA PRO A 38 -17.46 -9.41 -1.54
C PRO A 38 -16.03 -9.15 -2.06
N GLU A 39 -15.79 -9.43 -3.35
CA GLU A 39 -14.48 -9.28 -4.00
C GLU A 39 -13.90 -7.87 -3.85
N ARG A 40 -14.74 -6.83 -3.93
CA ARG A 40 -14.32 -5.44 -3.71
C ARG A 40 -13.74 -5.24 -2.30
N VAL A 41 -14.36 -5.82 -1.28
CA VAL A 41 -13.89 -5.72 0.11
C VAL A 41 -12.56 -6.46 0.28
N ILE A 42 -12.43 -7.66 -0.31
CA ILE A 42 -11.16 -8.41 -0.33
C ILE A 42 -10.05 -7.56 -0.97
N GLY A 43 -10.35 -6.90 -2.09
CA GLY A 43 -9.41 -6.04 -2.79
C GLY A 43 -8.87 -4.89 -1.94
N VAL A 44 -9.75 -4.12 -1.30
CA VAL A 44 -9.36 -2.93 -0.51
C VAL A 44 -8.87 -3.27 0.91
N THR A 45 -8.93 -4.53 1.32
CA THR A 45 -8.44 -5.01 2.62
C THR A 45 -7.26 -5.97 2.45
N ILE A 46 -7.53 -7.25 2.21
CA ILE A 46 -6.52 -8.31 2.22
C ILE A 46 -5.46 -8.08 1.13
N ILE A 47 -5.89 -7.80 -0.10
CA ILE A 47 -4.96 -7.56 -1.21
C ILE A 47 -4.18 -6.27 -0.97
N ALA A 48 -4.86 -5.17 -0.62
CA ALA A 48 -4.20 -3.89 -0.36
C ALA A 48 -3.17 -3.98 0.77
N VAL A 49 -3.50 -4.62 1.89
CA VAL A 49 -2.56 -4.84 3.01
C VAL A 49 -1.43 -5.76 2.57
N GLY A 50 -1.73 -6.88 1.91
CA GLY A 50 -0.75 -7.87 1.50
C GLY A 50 0.28 -7.31 0.52
N THR A 51 -0.16 -6.58 -0.51
CA THR A 51 0.75 -5.94 -1.48
C THR A 51 1.58 -4.82 -0.87
N SER A 52 1.12 -4.19 0.21
CA SER A 52 1.88 -3.16 0.95
C SER A 52 2.74 -3.71 2.09
N LEU A 53 2.78 -5.03 2.31
CA LEU A 53 3.64 -5.63 3.35
C LEU A 53 5.14 -5.38 3.12
N PRO A 54 5.68 -5.48 1.90
CA PRO A 54 7.08 -5.16 1.64
C PRO A 54 7.44 -3.73 2.07
N GLU A 55 6.60 -2.76 1.73
CA GLU A 55 6.76 -1.35 2.10
C GLU A 55 6.66 -1.15 3.61
N LEU A 56 5.74 -1.85 4.26
CA LEU A 56 5.57 -1.78 5.71
C LEU A 56 6.80 -2.31 6.45
N ILE A 57 7.32 -3.48 6.06
CA ILE A 57 8.50 -4.09 6.67
C ILE A 57 9.75 -3.22 6.48
N THR A 58 9.95 -2.71 5.26
CA THR A 58 11.09 -1.81 4.97
C THR A 58 10.97 -0.50 5.74
N THR A 59 9.76 0.06 5.85
CA THR A 59 9.48 1.28 6.61
C THR A 59 9.73 1.09 8.10
N ILE A 60 9.22 0.02 8.73
CA ILE A 60 9.46 -0.29 10.14
C ILE A 60 10.96 -0.49 10.39
N THR A 61 11.64 -1.19 9.50
CA THR A 61 13.10 -1.41 9.59
C THR A 61 13.87 -0.10 9.50
N ALA A 62 13.49 0.79 8.58
CA ALA A 62 14.11 2.11 8.45
C ALA A 62 13.91 2.97 9.70
N ILE A 63 12.71 2.96 10.29
CA ILE A 63 12.41 3.65 11.55
C ILE A 63 13.26 3.08 12.69
N ALA A 64 13.34 1.76 12.83
CA ALA A 64 14.15 1.09 13.85
C ALA A 64 15.65 1.44 13.73
N LYS A 65 16.13 1.66 12.50
CA LYS A 65 17.49 2.11 12.19
C LYS A 65 17.66 3.64 12.23
N LYS A 66 16.64 4.40 12.65
CA LYS A 66 16.63 5.87 12.69
C LYS A 66 16.85 6.54 11.32
N GLN A 67 16.42 5.89 10.24
CA GLN A 67 16.52 6.36 8.85
C GLN A 67 15.15 6.88 8.37
N SER A 68 14.60 7.90 9.02
CA SER A 68 13.26 8.41 8.77
C SER A 68 13.03 8.91 7.33
N SER A 69 14.04 9.48 6.68
CA SER A 69 13.95 9.92 5.30
C SER A 69 13.74 8.75 4.33
N LEU A 70 14.41 7.62 4.58
CA LEU A 70 14.23 6.40 3.78
C LEU A 70 12.82 5.84 3.96
N SER A 71 12.28 5.85 5.18
CA SER A 71 10.91 5.41 5.48
C SER A 71 9.86 6.20 4.68
N VAL A 72 9.93 7.53 4.73
CA VAL A 72 8.99 8.40 3.98
C VAL A 72 9.18 8.26 2.47
N GLY A 73 10.44 8.24 2.01
CA GLY A 73 10.76 8.08 0.60
C GLY A 73 10.27 6.76 0.00
N ASN A 74 10.34 5.65 0.76
CA ASN A 74 9.83 4.35 0.35
C ASN A 74 8.31 4.39 0.09
N ILE A 75 7.53 4.92 1.03
CA ILE A 75 6.07 5.00 0.90
C ILE A 75 5.65 5.93 -0.25
N LEU A 76 6.22 7.13 -0.32
CA LEU A 76 5.87 8.07 -1.39
C LEU A 76 6.33 7.57 -2.76
N GLY A 77 7.51 6.94 -2.83
CA GLY A 77 8.04 6.35 -4.04
C GLY A 77 7.18 5.22 -4.59
N ALA A 78 6.73 4.30 -3.74
CA ALA A 78 5.82 3.24 -4.11
C ALA A 78 4.53 3.80 -4.73
N ASN A 79 3.87 4.75 -4.06
CA ASN A 79 2.64 5.38 -4.59
C ASN A 79 2.86 6.10 -5.94
N ILE A 80 4.00 6.77 -6.12
CA ILE A 80 4.33 7.41 -7.41
C ILE A 80 4.49 6.35 -8.49
N ILE A 81 5.22 5.28 -8.23
CA ILE A 81 5.45 4.19 -9.19
C ILE A 81 4.11 3.52 -9.56
N ASP A 82 3.27 3.24 -8.58
CA ASP A 82 1.97 2.61 -8.80
C ASP A 82 1.09 3.45 -9.74
N LEU A 83 1.00 4.75 -9.51
CA LEU A 83 0.16 5.65 -10.30
C LEU A 83 0.75 6.00 -11.66
N THR A 84 2.08 6.17 -11.77
CA THR A 84 2.72 6.68 -12.98
C THR A 84 3.29 5.60 -13.89
N LEU A 85 3.59 4.42 -13.36
CA LEU A 85 4.17 3.31 -14.10
C LEU A 85 3.26 2.09 -14.14
N ILE A 86 2.85 1.57 -12.98
CA ILE A 86 2.12 0.30 -12.90
C ILE A 86 0.75 0.40 -13.55
N LEU A 87 -0.06 1.42 -13.23
CA LEU A 87 -1.37 1.60 -13.82
C LEU A 87 -1.33 1.81 -15.34
N PRO A 88 -0.52 2.73 -15.90
CA PRO A 88 -0.42 2.88 -17.34
C PRO A 88 0.12 1.64 -18.05
N LEU A 89 1.13 0.98 -17.48
CA LEU A 89 1.71 -0.23 -18.04
C LEU A 89 0.70 -1.38 -18.06
N SER A 90 -0.08 -1.55 -16.99
CA SER A 90 -1.15 -2.55 -16.93
C SER A 90 -2.21 -2.33 -18.02
N SER A 91 -2.60 -1.07 -18.26
CA SER A 91 -3.52 -0.73 -19.34
C SER A 91 -2.91 -1.03 -20.71
N PHE A 92 -1.65 -0.68 -20.92
CA PHE A 92 -0.94 -0.92 -22.17
C PHE A 92 -0.78 -2.42 -22.48
N VAL A 93 -0.33 -3.20 -21.50
CA VAL A 93 -0.11 -4.66 -21.65
C VAL A 93 -1.43 -5.41 -21.84
N SER A 94 -2.49 -5.00 -21.14
CA SER A 94 -3.82 -5.62 -21.32
C SER A 94 -4.47 -5.29 -22.66
N GLY A 95 -3.98 -4.27 -23.38
CA GLY A 95 -4.56 -3.81 -24.64
C GLY A 95 -5.97 -3.24 -24.51
N LYS A 96 -6.43 -2.97 -23.29
CA LYS A 96 -7.79 -2.50 -22.99
C LYS A 96 -7.73 -1.37 -21.96
N ALA A 97 -8.74 -0.50 -21.99
CA ALA A 97 -8.96 0.44 -20.88
C ALA A 97 -9.26 -0.34 -19.60
N LEU A 98 -8.66 0.07 -18.49
CA LEU A 98 -8.95 -0.53 -17.19
C LEU A 98 -10.36 -0.09 -16.75
N PRO A 99 -11.29 -1.01 -16.51
CA PRO A 99 -12.63 -0.64 -16.06
C PRO A 99 -12.55 -0.08 -14.64
N ILE A 100 -13.23 1.05 -14.42
CA ILE A 100 -13.36 1.65 -13.08
C ILE A 100 -14.81 1.46 -12.64
N ALA A 101 -15.02 0.74 -11.56
CA ALA A 101 -16.34 0.61 -10.96
C ALA A 101 -16.85 1.98 -10.47
N GLU A 102 -18.15 2.22 -10.58
CA GLU A 102 -18.77 3.49 -10.15
C GLU A 102 -18.52 3.77 -8.65
N ALA A 103 -18.55 2.73 -7.82
CA ALA A 103 -18.21 2.82 -6.40
C ALA A 103 -16.75 3.28 -6.18
N SER A 104 -15.81 2.77 -6.99
CA SER A 104 -14.40 3.21 -6.92
C SER A 104 -14.24 4.66 -7.33
N ALA A 105 -14.95 5.11 -8.35
CA ALA A 105 -14.91 6.51 -8.76
C ALA A 105 -15.50 7.46 -7.69
N LYS A 106 -16.54 7.02 -6.97
CA LYS A 106 -17.24 7.85 -5.97
C LYS A 106 -16.64 7.79 -4.57
N LEU A 107 -16.02 6.70 -4.19
CA LEU A 107 -15.49 6.49 -2.84
C LEU A 107 -13.96 6.32 -2.81
N ASP A 108 -13.41 5.42 -3.62
CA ASP A 108 -12.00 5.06 -3.51
C ASP A 108 -11.08 6.19 -3.99
N LEU A 109 -11.41 6.83 -5.14
CA LEU A 109 -10.63 7.96 -5.65
C LEU A 109 -10.65 9.19 -4.72
N PRO A 110 -11.81 9.67 -4.21
CA PRO A 110 -11.82 10.76 -3.23
C PRO A 110 -11.09 10.42 -1.94
N ALA A 111 -11.19 9.18 -1.44
CA ALA A 111 -10.45 8.73 -0.25
C ALA A 111 -8.93 8.75 -0.49
N CYS A 112 -8.49 8.25 -1.65
CA CYS A 112 -7.08 8.28 -2.05
C CYS A 112 -6.54 9.72 -2.13
N LEU A 113 -7.29 10.63 -2.75
CA LEU A 113 -6.93 12.05 -2.82
C LEU A 113 -6.87 12.70 -1.45
N ALA A 114 -7.83 12.42 -0.56
CA ALA A 114 -7.84 12.93 0.80
C ALA A 114 -6.62 12.47 1.59
N VAL A 115 -6.29 11.16 1.53
CA VAL A 115 -5.09 10.60 2.15
C VAL A 115 -3.82 11.25 1.61
N GLY A 116 -3.71 11.40 0.29
CA GLY A 116 -2.58 12.08 -0.36
C GLY A 116 -2.42 13.54 0.09
N CYS A 117 -3.52 14.30 0.13
CA CYS A 117 -3.51 15.70 0.60
C CYS A 117 -3.09 15.80 2.08
N ILE A 118 -3.63 14.95 2.96
CA ILE A 118 -3.28 14.92 4.39
C ILE A 118 -1.82 14.55 4.59
N ALA A 119 -1.29 13.63 3.79
CA ALA A 119 0.10 13.21 3.89
C ALA A 119 1.05 14.29 3.37
N VAL A 120 0.80 14.84 2.17
CA VAL A 120 1.77 15.65 1.44
C VAL A 120 1.71 17.13 1.83
N ILE A 121 0.51 17.74 1.87
CA ILE A 121 0.38 19.20 2.06
C ILE A 121 1.00 19.67 3.38
N PRO A 122 0.69 19.10 4.56
CA PRO A 122 1.32 19.54 5.79
C PRO A 122 2.82 19.20 5.83
N ALA A 123 3.24 18.10 5.21
CA ALA A 123 4.66 17.75 5.14
C ALA A 123 5.46 18.77 4.33
N MET A 124 4.89 19.29 3.23
CA MET A 124 5.50 20.38 2.45
C MET A 124 5.59 21.69 3.27
N ILE A 125 4.55 22.05 4.00
CA ILE A 125 4.50 23.30 4.79
C ILE A 125 5.47 23.23 5.97
N PHE A 126 5.52 22.11 6.68
CA PHE A 126 6.30 21.96 7.91
C PHE A 126 7.66 21.28 7.72
N SER A 127 7.98 20.84 6.50
CA SER A 127 9.21 20.09 6.16
C SER A 127 9.43 18.85 7.03
N LYS A 128 8.37 18.28 7.61
CA LYS A 128 8.39 17.09 8.48
C LYS A 128 7.01 16.45 8.63
N PHE A 129 6.99 15.15 8.83
CA PHE A 129 5.79 14.41 9.23
C PHE A 129 5.53 14.58 10.73
N LYS A 130 4.30 14.93 11.09
CA LYS A 130 3.86 15.06 12.48
C LYS A 130 3.01 13.87 12.90
N LYS A 131 3.05 13.51 14.19
CA LYS A 131 2.29 12.37 14.73
C LYS A 131 0.77 12.48 14.48
N TRP A 132 0.21 13.71 14.55
CA TRP A 132 -1.21 13.94 14.30
C TRP A 132 -1.62 13.57 12.86
N GLN A 133 -0.74 13.76 11.86
CA GLN A 133 -1.00 13.34 10.49
C GLN A 133 -1.17 11.82 10.40
N GLY A 134 -0.31 11.05 11.08
CA GLY A 134 -0.44 9.60 11.14
C GLY A 134 -1.76 9.15 11.77
N ILE A 135 -2.16 9.78 12.88
CA ILE A 135 -3.45 9.49 13.54
C ILE A 135 -4.61 9.81 12.60
N LEU A 136 -4.58 10.97 11.93
CA LEU A 136 -5.62 11.37 10.99
C LEU A 136 -5.70 10.44 9.78
N LEU A 137 -4.55 10.03 9.22
CA LEU A 137 -4.50 9.09 8.11
C LEU A 137 -5.12 7.73 8.49
N LEU A 138 -4.81 7.22 9.67
CA LEU A 138 -5.42 5.98 10.19
C LEU A 138 -6.94 6.15 10.41
N ALA A 139 -7.38 7.29 10.91
CA ALA A 139 -8.81 7.56 11.11
C ALA A 139 -9.56 7.65 9.77
N VAL A 140 -8.98 8.29 8.76
CA VAL A 140 -9.54 8.36 7.40
C VAL A 140 -9.62 6.96 6.78
N TYR A 141 -8.57 6.15 6.92
CA TYR A 141 -8.58 4.78 6.41
C TYR A 141 -9.63 3.92 7.12
N ALA A 142 -9.74 4.01 8.45
CA ALA A 142 -10.77 3.29 9.20
C ALA A 142 -12.19 3.72 8.77
N GLY A 143 -12.44 5.01 8.59
CA GLY A 143 -13.70 5.53 8.07
C GLY A 143 -14.01 5.04 6.66
N TYR A 144 -13.01 5.03 5.78
CA TYR A 144 -13.12 4.47 4.45
C TYR A 144 -13.51 2.97 4.46
N LEU A 145 -12.88 2.18 5.33
CA LEU A 145 -13.23 0.75 5.47
C LEU A 145 -14.67 0.57 5.96
N VAL A 146 -15.12 1.35 6.94
CA VAL A 146 -16.50 1.30 7.45
C VAL A 146 -17.51 1.60 6.33
N LEU A 147 -17.24 2.64 5.52
CA LEU A 147 -18.10 2.99 4.39
C LEU A 147 -18.09 1.91 3.31
N THR A 148 -16.95 1.29 3.05
CA THR A 148 -16.82 0.21 2.05
C THR A 148 -17.52 -1.07 2.50
N LEU A 149 -17.50 -1.39 3.82
CA LEU A 149 -18.16 -2.56 4.39
C LEU A 149 -19.68 -2.37 4.50
N GLY A 150 -20.14 -1.11 4.59
CA GLY A 150 -21.56 -0.77 4.71
C GLY A 150 -22.26 -0.48 3.38
N ALA A 151 -21.51 -0.45 2.28
CA ALA A 151 -22.03 -0.20 0.92
C ALA A 151 -22.21 -1.51 0.14
#